data_4ea5018ccf8d41e1887c1fe1d8dfc062
#
_entry.id   4ea5018ccf8d41e1887c1fe1d8dfc062
#
_cell.length_a   1.000
_cell.length_b   1.000
_cell.length_c   1.000
_cell.angle_alpha   90.00
_cell.angle_beta   90.00
_cell.angle_gamma   90.00
#
_symmetry.space_group_name_H-M   'P 1'
#
loop_
_entity.id
_entity.type
_entity.pdbx_description
1 polymer ?
#
loop_
_entity_poly.entity_id
_entity_poly.type
_entity_poly.pdbx_seq_one_letter_code
_entity_poly.pdbx_strand_id
1 'polypeptide(L)'
;MLLNIISIFSIIRHMAARRLDVFLDSFSDFEPPVSILVPAYNEAATIESSVLSLLQLAYSEFEVIVINDGSRDETLQLLIDRFQLVPIPVAYQIRLPVKPVRGFYKSNLYPNLRVIDKENGGKADALNAGINATRYPLFCSVDADSILQRDSLKRVMQPFLEDPRTVAAGGTIRIVNGSEVRDGFLLQAGLPGNLLVRMQIIEYLRAFLFGRLGWS
;
A
#
# COMPACT_ATOMS: atom_id res chain seq x y z
N MET A 1 -21.39 -24.02 3.48
CA MET A 1 -20.55 -25.13 3.94
C MET A 1 -19.55 -25.55 2.87
N LEU A 2 -19.96 -25.79 1.62
CA LEU A 2 -19.09 -26.21 0.52
C LEU A 2 -17.95 -25.19 0.24
N LEU A 3 -18.27 -23.90 0.16
CA LEU A 3 -17.29 -22.82 -0.07
C LEU A 3 -16.21 -22.73 1.03
N ASN A 4 -16.55 -23.02 2.28
CA ASN A 4 -15.57 -23.04 3.37
C ASN A 4 -14.59 -24.22 3.21
N ILE A 5 -15.05 -25.37 2.74
CA ILE A 5 -14.21 -26.54 2.48
C ILE A 5 -13.26 -26.25 1.32
N ILE A 6 -13.77 -25.65 0.23
CA ILE A 6 -12.96 -25.24 -0.92
C ILE A 6 -11.91 -24.21 -0.48
N SER A 7 -12.30 -23.21 0.33
CA SER A 7 -11.37 -22.21 0.85
C SER A 7 -10.28 -22.82 1.72
N ILE A 8 -10.61 -23.78 2.59
CA ILE A 8 -9.62 -24.50 3.42
C ILE A 8 -8.65 -25.29 2.54
N PHE A 9 -9.18 -25.99 1.53
CA PHE A 9 -8.33 -26.75 0.59
C PHE A 9 -7.41 -25.84 -0.21
N SER A 10 -7.93 -24.71 -0.70
CA SER A 10 -7.15 -23.66 -1.38
C SER A 10 -6.05 -23.10 -0.48
N ILE A 11 -6.35 -22.82 0.81
CA ILE A 11 -5.35 -22.36 1.80
C ILE A 11 -4.24 -23.41 1.99
N ILE A 12 -4.60 -24.69 2.20
CA ILE A 12 -3.63 -25.75 2.42
C ILE A 12 -2.72 -25.89 1.19
N ARG A 13 -3.32 -25.87 -0.02
CA ARG A 13 -2.57 -25.93 -1.27
C ARG A 13 -1.64 -24.71 -1.43
N HIS A 14 -2.13 -23.52 -1.13
CA HIS A 14 -1.34 -22.28 -1.17
C HIS A 14 -0.21 -22.26 -0.13
N MET A 15 -0.45 -22.79 1.08
CA MET A 15 0.59 -22.93 2.11
C MET A 15 1.66 -23.97 1.74
N ALA A 16 1.28 -25.05 1.07
CA ALA A 16 2.21 -26.06 0.56
C ALA A 16 3.08 -25.53 -0.58
N ALA A 17 2.49 -24.80 -1.53
CA ALA A 17 3.20 -24.11 -2.60
C ALA A 17 4.21 -23.09 -2.04
N ARG A 18 3.82 -22.25 -1.07
CA ARG A 18 4.72 -21.26 -0.43
C ARG A 18 5.99 -21.84 0.18
N ARG A 19 6.00 -23.08 0.63
CA ARG A 19 7.21 -23.71 1.18
C ARG A 19 8.25 -24.02 0.11
N LEU A 20 7.81 -24.29 -1.12
CA LEU A 20 8.70 -24.44 -2.27
C LEU A 20 9.17 -23.09 -2.82
N ASP A 21 8.26 -22.09 -2.87
CA ASP A 21 8.53 -20.76 -3.44
C ASP A 21 9.57 -19.99 -2.64
N VAL A 22 9.55 -20.06 -1.31
CA VAL A 22 10.59 -19.45 -0.44
C VAL A 22 11.98 -19.98 -0.78
N PHE A 23 12.11 -21.20 -1.31
CA PHE A 23 13.39 -21.78 -1.71
C PHE A 23 13.81 -21.33 -3.12
N LEU A 24 12.87 -21.07 -4.00
CA LEU A 24 13.11 -20.60 -5.38
C LEU A 24 13.31 -19.09 -5.46
N ASP A 25 12.67 -18.30 -4.57
CA ASP A 25 12.81 -16.82 -4.45
C ASP A 25 14.25 -16.38 -4.16
N SER A 26 15.10 -17.29 -3.67
CA SER A 26 16.53 -17.01 -3.45
C SER A 26 17.33 -16.82 -4.75
N PHE A 27 16.75 -17.05 -5.91
CA PHE A 27 17.45 -17.07 -7.20
C PHE A 27 16.96 -16.05 -8.24
N SER A 28 15.92 -15.29 -7.96
CA SER A 28 15.44 -14.25 -8.87
C SER A 28 15.75 -12.85 -8.30
N ASP A 29 16.83 -12.24 -8.74
CA ASP A 29 17.22 -10.86 -8.38
C ASP A 29 16.38 -9.80 -9.14
N PHE A 30 15.43 -10.21 -9.98
CA PHE A 30 14.63 -9.28 -10.77
C PHE A 30 13.37 -8.85 -10.01
N GLU A 31 13.37 -7.62 -9.52
CA GLU A 31 12.20 -6.96 -8.92
C GLU A 31 11.71 -5.86 -9.86
N PRO A 32 10.51 -5.98 -10.48
CA PRO A 32 9.98 -4.94 -11.35
C PRO A 32 9.77 -3.63 -10.58
N PRO A 33 10.17 -2.48 -11.12
CA PRO A 33 10.01 -1.20 -10.42
C PRO A 33 8.54 -0.82 -10.26
N VAL A 34 8.19 -0.28 -9.07
CA VAL A 34 6.80 -0.03 -8.65
C VAL A 34 6.62 1.37 -8.08
N SER A 35 5.53 2.04 -8.47
CA SER A 35 5.07 3.29 -7.85
C SER A 35 4.00 2.99 -6.80
N ILE A 36 4.23 3.36 -5.54
CA ILE A 36 3.25 3.23 -4.45
C ILE A 36 2.47 4.53 -4.35
N LEU A 37 1.16 4.46 -4.55
CA LEU A 37 0.25 5.60 -4.52
C LEU A 37 -0.52 5.62 -3.20
N VAL A 38 -0.40 6.74 -2.47
CA VAL A 38 -1.00 6.92 -1.15
C VAL A 38 -1.94 8.14 -1.18
N PRO A 39 -3.23 7.94 -1.50
CA PRO A 39 -4.21 9.02 -1.41
C PRO A 39 -4.45 9.37 0.06
N ALA A 40 -4.32 10.64 0.41
CA ALA A 40 -4.47 11.17 1.78
C ALA A 40 -5.45 12.34 1.81
N TYR A 41 -6.41 12.29 2.73
CA TYR A 41 -7.34 13.38 3.01
C TYR A 41 -7.65 13.46 4.50
N ASN A 42 -7.14 14.49 5.19
CA ASN A 42 -7.27 14.69 6.64
C ASN A 42 -6.69 13.51 7.45
N GLU A 43 -5.45 13.14 7.17
CA GLU A 43 -4.75 11.99 7.76
C GLU A 43 -3.58 12.42 8.67
N ALA A 44 -3.65 13.63 9.26
CA ALA A 44 -2.57 14.17 10.09
C ALA A 44 -2.12 13.22 11.21
N ALA A 45 -3.04 12.40 11.76
CA ALA A 45 -2.73 11.47 12.85
C ALA A 45 -1.93 10.24 12.43
N THR A 46 -2.01 9.81 11.16
CA THR A 46 -1.52 8.50 10.70
C THR A 46 -0.47 8.59 9.60
N ILE A 47 -0.50 9.67 8.82
CA ILE A 47 0.27 9.81 7.57
C ILE A 47 1.78 9.66 7.77
N GLU A 48 2.34 10.17 8.87
CA GLU A 48 3.77 10.07 9.14
C GLU A 48 4.21 8.61 9.30
N SER A 49 3.53 7.86 10.18
CA SER A 49 3.86 6.45 10.45
C SER A 49 3.63 5.56 9.22
N SER A 50 2.57 5.85 8.46
CA SER A 50 2.28 5.15 7.21
C SER A 50 3.39 5.36 6.17
N VAL A 51 3.77 6.60 5.89
CA VAL A 51 4.84 6.91 4.92
C VAL A 51 6.18 6.32 5.36
N LEU A 52 6.53 6.40 6.66
CA LEU A 52 7.75 5.79 7.18
C LEU A 52 7.76 4.27 6.97
N SER A 53 6.63 3.58 7.17
CA SER A 53 6.53 2.15 6.94
C SER A 53 6.76 1.77 5.47
N LEU A 54 6.26 2.60 4.54
CA LEU A 54 6.44 2.41 3.10
C LEU A 54 7.89 2.63 2.67
N LEU A 55 8.55 3.64 3.23
CA LEU A 55 9.96 3.94 2.91
C LEU A 55 10.94 2.88 3.41
N GLN A 56 10.49 1.99 4.33
CA GLN A 56 11.31 0.90 4.89
C GLN A 56 11.07 -0.46 4.22
N LEU A 57 10.27 -0.51 3.15
CA LEU A 57 10.01 -1.75 2.42
C LEU A 57 11.31 -2.36 1.88
N ALA A 58 11.44 -3.68 2.01
CA ALA A 58 12.57 -4.43 1.48
C ALA A 58 12.34 -4.75 0.00
N TYR A 59 12.48 -3.74 -0.85
CA TYR A 59 12.28 -3.83 -2.29
C TYR A 59 13.33 -2.98 -3.02
N SER A 60 13.86 -3.47 -4.14
CA SER A 60 15.04 -2.88 -4.78
C SER A 60 14.75 -1.51 -5.41
N GLU A 61 13.66 -1.40 -6.15
CA GLU A 61 13.35 -0.17 -6.89
C GLU A 61 11.88 0.20 -6.78
N PHE A 62 11.58 1.22 -6.00
CA PHE A 62 10.23 1.75 -5.84
C PHE A 62 10.24 3.23 -5.53
N GLU A 63 9.11 3.87 -5.78
CA GLU A 63 8.83 5.23 -5.34
C GLU A 63 7.52 5.28 -4.53
N VAL A 64 7.44 6.23 -3.61
CA VAL A 64 6.23 6.54 -2.86
C VAL A 64 5.73 7.90 -3.32
N ILE A 65 4.48 7.95 -3.77
CA ILE A 65 3.79 9.18 -4.16
C ILE A 65 2.60 9.35 -3.22
N VAL A 66 2.71 10.30 -2.29
CA VAL A 66 1.59 10.71 -1.45
C VAL A 66 0.78 11.75 -2.20
N ILE A 67 -0.52 11.58 -2.29
CA ILE A 67 -1.42 12.50 -2.96
C ILE A 67 -2.31 13.16 -1.90
N ASN A 68 -1.97 14.39 -1.52
CA ASN A 68 -2.78 15.21 -0.64
C ASN A 68 -3.99 15.73 -1.42
N ASP A 69 -5.16 15.13 -1.19
CA ASP A 69 -6.41 15.44 -1.88
C ASP A 69 -7.14 16.63 -1.24
N GLY A 70 -6.43 17.73 -1.08
CA GLY A 70 -7.00 18.96 -0.54
C GLY A 70 -7.38 18.85 0.93
N SER A 71 -6.52 18.24 1.76
CA SER A 71 -6.70 18.19 3.21
C SER A 71 -6.90 19.58 3.82
N ARG A 72 -7.70 19.64 4.87
CA ARG A 72 -8.02 20.86 5.60
C ARG A 72 -7.35 20.92 6.97
N ASP A 73 -6.77 19.81 7.39
CA ASP A 73 -5.97 19.64 8.59
C ASP A 73 -4.48 19.87 8.28
N GLU A 74 -3.61 19.51 9.22
CA GLU A 74 -2.16 19.70 9.11
C GLU A 74 -1.44 18.62 8.28
N THR A 75 -2.17 17.75 7.56
CA THR A 75 -1.57 16.62 6.81
C THR A 75 -0.45 17.08 5.89
N LEU A 76 -0.66 18.10 5.05
CA LEU A 76 0.36 18.58 4.11
C LEU A 76 1.54 19.21 4.85
N GLN A 77 1.29 20.02 5.88
CA GLN A 77 2.34 20.68 6.64
C GLN A 77 3.23 19.68 7.37
N LEU A 78 2.64 18.66 8.00
CA LEU A 78 3.38 17.56 8.63
C LEU A 78 4.28 16.83 7.63
N LEU A 79 3.79 16.57 6.42
CA LEU A 79 4.60 15.94 5.37
C LEU A 79 5.78 16.84 4.98
N ILE A 80 5.55 18.15 4.80
CA ILE A 80 6.60 19.11 4.44
C ILE A 80 7.69 19.13 5.50
N ASP A 81 7.32 19.29 6.75
CA ASP A 81 8.26 19.47 7.86
C ASP A 81 9.01 18.16 8.16
N ARG A 82 8.29 17.05 8.22
CA ARG A 82 8.86 15.75 8.60
C ARG A 82 9.80 15.16 7.57
N PHE A 83 9.46 15.31 6.29
CA PHE A 83 10.22 14.73 5.17
C PHE A 83 11.06 15.75 4.42
N GLN A 84 11.17 16.99 4.94
CA GLN A 84 11.91 18.10 4.33
C GLN A 84 11.57 18.27 2.84
N LEU A 85 10.26 18.40 2.57
CA LEU A 85 9.77 18.51 1.22
C LEU A 85 10.11 19.87 0.61
N VAL A 86 10.60 19.85 -0.62
CA VAL A 86 10.85 21.07 -1.42
C VAL A 86 9.97 21.04 -2.67
N PRO A 87 9.41 22.19 -3.06
CA PRO A 87 8.62 22.26 -4.28
C PRO A 87 9.51 22.02 -5.51
N ILE A 88 8.96 21.30 -6.48
CA ILE A 88 9.63 21.02 -7.75
C ILE A 88 8.71 21.36 -8.92
N PRO A 89 9.25 21.99 -10.00
CA PRO A 89 8.51 22.10 -11.23
C PRO A 89 8.46 20.72 -11.91
N VAL A 90 7.26 20.19 -12.10
CA VAL A 90 7.08 18.92 -12.80
C VAL A 90 6.18 19.15 -14.01
N ALA A 91 6.71 18.89 -15.21
CA ALA A 91 5.88 18.69 -16.38
C ALA A 91 5.41 17.24 -16.36
N TYR A 92 4.10 17.00 -16.21
CA TYR A 92 3.53 15.67 -16.29
C TYR A 92 2.39 15.62 -17.30
N GLN A 93 2.23 14.48 -17.92
CA GLN A 93 1.18 14.29 -18.91
C GLN A 93 -0.11 13.89 -18.23
N ILE A 94 -1.15 14.70 -18.39
CA ILE A 94 -2.50 14.36 -17.92
C ILE A 94 -3.10 13.33 -18.87
N ARG A 95 -3.07 12.05 -18.49
CA ARG A 95 -3.68 10.92 -19.20
C ARG A 95 -5.10 10.66 -18.70
N LEU A 96 -5.29 10.78 -17.40
CA LEU A 96 -6.57 10.63 -16.71
C LEU A 96 -7.05 12.00 -16.21
N PRO A 97 -8.36 12.30 -16.31
CA PRO A 97 -8.90 13.55 -15.81
C PRO A 97 -8.75 13.63 -14.29
N VAL A 98 -8.34 14.80 -13.79
CA VAL A 98 -8.11 15.08 -12.37
C VAL A 98 -8.47 16.52 -12.05
N LYS A 99 -8.84 16.78 -10.80
CA LYS A 99 -8.96 18.13 -10.27
C LYS A 99 -7.60 18.85 -10.28
N PRO A 100 -7.57 20.19 -10.30
CA PRO A 100 -6.34 20.97 -10.39
C PRO A 100 -5.28 20.54 -9.36
N VAL A 101 -4.06 20.32 -9.85
CA VAL A 101 -2.88 20.10 -9.01
C VAL A 101 -2.28 21.46 -8.67
N ARG A 102 -2.04 21.71 -7.38
CA ARG A 102 -1.47 22.95 -6.84
C ARG A 102 0.04 22.92 -6.83
N GLY A 103 0.64 21.74 -6.57
CA GLY A 103 2.08 21.61 -6.50
C GLY A 103 2.59 20.18 -6.43
N PHE A 104 3.86 20.06 -6.79
CA PHE A 104 4.63 18.84 -6.64
C PHE A 104 5.79 19.09 -5.70
N TYR A 105 6.07 18.12 -4.85
CA TYR A 105 7.16 18.19 -3.89
C TYR A 105 7.98 16.91 -3.96
N LYS A 106 9.27 17.03 -3.66
CA LYS A 106 10.17 15.90 -3.41
C LYS A 106 10.80 16.00 -2.05
N SER A 107 11.12 14.88 -1.44
CA SER A 107 11.87 14.87 -0.18
C SER A 107 13.37 15.05 -0.44
N ASN A 108 14.02 15.85 0.41
CA ASN A 108 15.48 15.93 0.48
C ASN A 108 16.07 14.79 1.31
N LEU A 109 15.29 14.17 2.20
CA LEU A 109 15.73 13.05 3.05
C LEU A 109 15.58 11.70 2.35
N TYR A 110 14.51 11.54 1.57
CA TYR A 110 14.13 10.27 0.93
C TYR A 110 13.96 10.47 -0.59
N PRO A 111 14.96 10.14 -1.40
CA PRO A 111 14.95 10.41 -2.85
C PRO A 111 13.78 9.75 -3.60
N ASN A 112 13.22 8.68 -3.04
CA ASN A 112 12.09 7.93 -3.57
C ASN A 112 10.71 8.43 -3.05
N LEU A 113 10.66 9.52 -2.25
CA LEU A 113 9.41 10.12 -1.77
C LEU A 113 9.06 11.38 -2.56
N ARG A 114 7.84 11.40 -3.11
CA ARG A 114 7.23 12.58 -3.73
C ARG A 114 5.85 12.82 -3.13
N VAL A 115 5.43 14.08 -3.15
CA VAL A 115 4.08 14.47 -2.71
C VAL A 115 3.43 15.33 -3.79
N ILE A 116 2.14 15.10 -4.03
CA ILE A 116 1.29 15.90 -4.91
C ILE A 116 0.25 16.60 -4.03
N ASP A 117 0.17 17.91 -4.10
CA ASP A 117 -0.93 18.67 -3.50
C ASP A 117 -1.93 19.08 -4.58
N LYS A 118 -3.22 18.79 -4.35
CA LYS A 118 -4.28 19.05 -5.32
C LYS A 118 -5.59 19.49 -4.65
N GLU A 119 -6.51 20.00 -5.44
CA GLU A 119 -7.87 20.24 -4.99
C GLU A 119 -8.60 18.92 -4.71
N ASN A 120 -9.46 18.93 -3.68
CA ASN A 120 -10.20 17.73 -3.30
C ASN A 120 -11.10 17.25 -4.43
N GLY A 121 -10.90 16.01 -4.82
CA GLY A 121 -11.67 15.30 -5.87
C GLY A 121 -12.14 13.92 -5.43
N GLY A 122 -11.74 13.49 -4.23
CA GLY A 122 -12.00 12.16 -3.70
C GLY A 122 -10.92 11.13 -4.09
N LYS A 123 -10.96 9.97 -3.45
CA LYS A 123 -9.93 8.92 -3.54
C LYS A 123 -9.61 8.51 -4.98
N ALA A 124 -10.63 8.34 -5.83
CA ALA A 124 -10.41 7.93 -7.22
C ALA A 124 -9.67 9.02 -8.04
N ASP A 125 -10.03 10.29 -7.84
CA ASP A 125 -9.38 11.42 -8.49
C ASP A 125 -7.93 11.60 -7.99
N ALA A 126 -7.69 11.41 -6.69
CA ALA A 126 -6.34 11.39 -6.12
C ALA A 126 -5.49 10.27 -6.72
N LEU A 127 -6.03 9.07 -6.87
CA LEU A 127 -5.32 7.96 -7.53
C LEU A 127 -5.02 8.27 -9.00
N ASN A 128 -5.95 8.89 -9.74
CA ASN A 128 -5.71 9.32 -11.11
C ASN A 128 -4.54 10.32 -11.18
N ALA A 129 -4.46 11.27 -10.25
CA ALA A 129 -3.32 12.19 -10.17
C ALA A 129 -2.01 11.45 -9.91
N GLY A 130 -2.02 10.48 -9.00
CA GLY A 130 -0.88 9.61 -8.74
C GLY A 130 -0.45 8.82 -9.99
N ILE A 131 -1.39 8.17 -10.68
CA ILE A 131 -1.13 7.41 -11.92
C ILE A 131 -0.53 8.30 -13.01
N ASN A 132 -1.04 9.52 -13.19
CA ASN A 132 -0.48 10.48 -14.14
C ASN A 132 0.98 10.85 -13.83
N ALA A 133 1.40 10.74 -12.56
CA ALA A 133 2.72 11.10 -12.08
C ALA A 133 3.67 9.91 -11.89
N THR A 134 3.21 8.66 -12.10
CA THR A 134 4.06 7.47 -11.96
C THR A 134 5.21 7.48 -12.95
N ARG A 135 6.37 6.98 -12.49
CA ARG A 135 7.56 6.75 -13.35
C ARG A 135 7.69 5.31 -13.78
N TYR A 136 7.07 4.40 -13.04
CA TYR A 136 7.20 2.96 -13.22
C TYR A 136 5.97 2.36 -13.90
N PRO A 137 6.12 1.22 -14.58
CA PRO A 137 5.03 0.57 -15.32
C PRO A 137 3.96 -0.04 -14.42
N LEU A 138 4.32 -0.36 -13.18
CA LEU A 138 3.41 -0.94 -12.19
C LEU A 138 3.15 0.05 -11.08
N PHE A 139 1.93 0.06 -10.58
CA PHE A 139 1.58 0.85 -9.39
C PHE A 139 0.80 0.02 -8.37
N CYS A 140 0.98 0.37 -7.11
CA CYS A 140 0.26 -0.20 -5.98
C CYS A 140 -0.48 0.92 -5.23
N SER A 141 -1.77 0.76 -4.96
CA SER A 141 -2.51 1.71 -4.12
C SER A 141 -2.53 1.22 -2.67
N VAL A 142 -2.16 2.11 -1.75
CA VAL A 142 -2.14 1.86 -0.30
C VAL A 142 -2.87 3.00 0.40
N ASP A 143 -3.72 2.67 1.38
CA ASP A 143 -4.44 3.69 2.16
C ASP A 143 -3.48 4.39 3.14
N ALA A 144 -3.71 5.69 3.36
CA ALA A 144 -2.83 6.55 4.16
C ALA A 144 -2.78 6.18 5.66
N ASP A 145 -3.70 5.35 6.13
CA ASP A 145 -3.76 4.78 7.48
C ASP A 145 -3.21 3.35 7.58
N SER A 146 -2.71 2.81 6.47
CA SER A 146 -2.24 1.43 6.38
C SER A 146 -0.74 1.30 6.65
N ILE A 147 -0.35 0.23 7.34
CA ILE A 147 1.04 -0.14 7.62
C ILE A 147 1.36 -1.42 6.86
N LEU A 148 2.41 -1.39 6.04
CA LEU A 148 2.86 -2.54 5.27
C LEU A 148 4.01 -3.28 5.99
N GLN A 149 3.99 -4.61 5.93
CA GLN A 149 5.16 -5.42 6.31
C GLN A 149 6.28 -5.22 5.29
N ARG A 150 7.53 -5.33 5.75
CA ARG A 150 8.71 -5.04 4.91
C ARG A 150 8.77 -5.82 3.61
N ASP A 151 8.28 -7.05 3.59
CA ASP A 151 8.28 -7.96 2.45
C ASP A 151 6.95 -7.95 1.66
N SER A 152 5.99 -7.07 2.02
CA SER A 152 4.67 -7.03 1.40
C SER A 152 4.73 -6.78 -0.10
N LEU A 153 5.63 -5.88 -0.53
CA LEU A 153 5.74 -5.53 -1.94
C LEU A 153 6.29 -6.71 -2.77
N LYS A 154 7.29 -7.42 -2.26
CA LYS A 154 7.80 -8.66 -2.90
C LYS A 154 6.68 -9.68 -3.10
N ARG A 155 5.88 -9.91 -2.06
CA ARG A 155 4.79 -10.88 -2.09
C ARG A 155 3.68 -10.51 -3.07
N VAL A 156 3.31 -9.22 -3.15
CA VAL A 156 2.24 -8.79 -4.05
C VAL A 156 2.71 -8.75 -5.50
N MET A 157 4.02 -8.65 -5.73
CA MET A 157 4.61 -8.65 -7.07
C MET A 157 4.83 -10.05 -7.63
N GLN A 158 4.88 -11.08 -6.79
CA GLN A 158 5.09 -12.47 -7.20
C GLN A 158 4.19 -12.93 -8.37
N PRO A 159 2.85 -12.74 -8.35
CA PRO A 159 1.98 -13.18 -9.44
C PRO A 159 2.33 -12.58 -10.80
N PHE A 160 2.88 -11.35 -10.82
CA PHE A 160 3.31 -10.71 -12.08
C PHE A 160 4.59 -11.33 -12.65
N LEU A 161 5.43 -11.93 -11.81
CA LEU A 161 6.61 -12.66 -12.24
C LEU A 161 6.27 -14.06 -12.73
N GLU A 162 5.28 -14.70 -12.13
CA GLU A 162 4.86 -16.08 -12.44
C GLU A 162 4.00 -16.17 -13.71
N ASP A 163 3.09 -15.21 -13.93
CA ASP A 163 2.20 -15.20 -15.09
C ASP A 163 2.16 -13.82 -15.75
N PRO A 164 2.71 -13.66 -16.96
CA PRO A 164 2.70 -12.40 -17.69
C PRO A 164 1.30 -11.89 -18.07
N ARG A 165 0.27 -12.71 -17.91
CA ARG A 165 -1.14 -12.32 -18.10
C ARG A 165 -1.74 -11.67 -16.85
N THR A 166 -1.03 -11.66 -15.72
CA THR A 166 -1.49 -11.01 -14.50
C THR A 166 -1.64 -9.50 -14.72
N VAL A 167 -2.84 -8.99 -14.54
CA VAL A 167 -3.15 -7.56 -14.67
C VAL A 167 -3.36 -6.87 -13.34
N ALA A 168 -3.67 -7.61 -12.28
CA ALA A 168 -3.84 -7.09 -10.93
C ALA A 168 -3.57 -8.18 -9.88
N ALA A 169 -2.98 -7.78 -8.76
CA ALA A 169 -2.77 -8.64 -7.60
C ALA A 169 -3.12 -7.84 -6.32
N GLY A 170 -3.47 -8.51 -5.24
CA GLY A 170 -3.81 -7.85 -3.98
C GLY A 170 -3.36 -8.62 -2.76
N GLY A 171 -2.96 -7.88 -1.73
CA GLY A 171 -2.54 -8.42 -0.44
C GLY A 171 -3.70 -8.70 0.52
N THR A 172 -3.37 -9.36 1.62
CA THR A 172 -4.31 -9.59 2.75
C THR A 172 -4.21 -8.45 3.74
N ILE A 173 -5.35 -7.84 4.06
CA ILE A 173 -5.45 -6.80 5.09
C ILE A 173 -5.67 -7.48 6.45
N ARG A 174 -4.95 -7.01 7.47
CA ARG A 174 -5.10 -7.43 8.86
C ARG A 174 -5.37 -6.21 9.74
N ILE A 175 -6.23 -6.37 10.74
CA ILE A 175 -6.49 -5.33 11.73
C ILE A 175 -5.35 -5.33 12.74
N VAL A 176 -4.75 -4.17 12.96
CA VAL A 176 -3.58 -3.98 13.84
C VAL A 176 -3.98 -3.66 15.29
N ASN A 177 -5.26 -3.37 15.56
CA ASN A 177 -5.76 -3.04 16.88
C ASN A 177 -5.44 -4.14 17.91
N GLY A 178 -4.80 -3.75 19.02
CA GLY A 178 -4.31 -4.68 20.04
C GLY A 178 -2.90 -5.23 19.78
N SER A 179 -2.29 -4.85 18.66
CA SER A 179 -0.91 -5.19 18.31
C SER A 179 0.02 -4.03 18.65
N GLU A 180 1.28 -4.33 18.93
CA GLU A 180 2.30 -3.32 19.16
C GLU A 180 2.99 -2.98 17.83
N VAL A 181 2.86 -1.72 17.41
CA VAL A 181 3.51 -1.18 16.20
C VAL A 181 4.44 -0.06 16.64
N ARG A 182 5.69 -0.11 16.21
CA ARG A 182 6.69 0.93 16.47
C ARG A 182 7.45 1.25 15.19
N ASP A 183 7.52 2.53 14.86
CA ASP A 183 8.23 3.06 13.68
C ASP A 183 7.84 2.34 12.36
N GLY A 184 6.55 1.99 12.21
CA GLY A 184 6.05 1.25 11.05
C GLY A 184 6.27 -0.27 11.08
N PHE A 185 6.83 -0.83 12.17
CA PHE A 185 7.02 -2.27 12.34
C PHE A 185 5.99 -2.86 13.29
N LEU A 186 5.41 -3.99 12.89
CA LEU A 186 4.63 -4.84 13.79
C LEU A 186 5.60 -5.61 14.70
N LEU A 187 5.74 -5.18 15.96
CA LEU A 187 6.61 -5.84 16.94
C LEU A 187 5.95 -7.07 17.53
N GLN A 188 4.66 -6.95 17.89
CA GLN A 188 3.90 -8.04 18.46
C GLN A 188 2.46 -8.02 17.95
N ALA A 189 2.00 -9.14 17.40
CA ALA A 189 0.61 -9.33 17.02
C ALA A 189 -0.19 -9.68 18.28
N GLY A 190 -1.24 -8.91 18.58
CA GLY A 190 -2.10 -9.13 19.73
C GLY A 190 -3.58 -9.13 19.35
N LEU A 191 -4.41 -9.72 20.19
CA LEU A 191 -5.86 -9.61 20.07
C LEU A 191 -6.36 -8.44 20.91
N PRO A 192 -7.19 -7.56 20.34
CA PRO A 192 -7.75 -6.43 21.08
C PRO A 192 -8.64 -6.91 22.22
N GLY A 193 -8.64 -6.19 23.35
CA GLY A 193 -9.52 -6.47 24.48
C GLY A 193 -11.01 -6.22 24.18
N ASN A 194 -11.31 -5.33 23.22
CA ASN A 194 -12.67 -4.95 22.85
C ASN A 194 -13.34 -6.03 21.98
N LEU A 195 -14.51 -6.52 22.40
CA LEU A 195 -15.28 -7.56 21.73
C LEU A 195 -15.71 -7.14 20.31
N LEU A 196 -16.10 -5.87 20.10
CA LEU A 196 -16.50 -5.37 18.78
C LEU A 196 -15.34 -5.43 17.79
N VAL A 197 -14.13 -5.09 18.21
CA VAL A 197 -12.95 -5.18 17.36
C VAL A 197 -12.61 -6.64 17.04
N ARG A 198 -12.79 -7.57 17.99
CA ARG A 198 -12.65 -9.02 17.72
C ARG A 198 -13.66 -9.52 16.69
N MET A 199 -14.91 -9.07 16.79
CA MET A 199 -15.94 -9.39 15.79
C MET A 199 -15.56 -8.83 14.40
N GLN A 200 -15.04 -7.62 14.35
CA GLN A 200 -14.56 -7.01 13.11
C GLN A 200 -13.40 -7.82 12.49
N ILE A 201 -12.46 -8.32 13.29
CA ILE A 201 -11.38 -9.21 12.81
C ILE A 201 -11.95 -10.48 12.17
N ILE A 202 -12.94 -11.12 12.84
CA ILE A 202 -13.59 -12.32 12.31
C ILE A 202 -14.32 -12.01 11.00
N GLU A 203 -14.99 -10.87 10.91
CA GLU A 203 -15.71 -10.45 9.71
C GLU A 203 -14.76 -10.20 8.54
N TYR A 204 -13.62 -9.54 8.76
CA TYR A 204 -12.58 -9.36 7.74
C TYR A 204 -11.99 -10.70 7.28
N LEU A 205 -11.69 -11.61 8.21
CA LEU A 205 -11.23 -12.96 7.86
C LEU A 205 -12.28 -13.73 7.06
N ARG A 206 -13.54 -13.64 7.44
CA ARG A 206 -14.66 -14.25 6.72
C ARG A 206 -14.79 -13.67 5.31
N ALA A 207 -14.78 -12.35 5.20
CA ALA A 207 -14.87 -11.66 3.90
C ALA A 207 -13.71 -12.04 2.97
N PHE A 208 -12.50 -12.15 3.51
CA PHE A 208 -11.33 -12.60 2.76
C PHE A 208 -11.48 -14.05 2.29
N LEU A 209 -11.87 -14.98 3.18
CA LEU A 209 -12.07 -16.39 2.85
C LEU A 209 -13.18 -16.61 1.81
N PHE A 210 -14.29 -15.89 1.96
CA PHE A 210 -15.43 -16.02 1.03
C PHE A 210 -15.23 -15.25 -0.27
N GLY A 211 -14.79 -14.00 -0.18
CA GLY A 211 -14.79 -13.09 -1.32
C GLY A 211 -13.55 -13.18 -2.20
N ARG A 212 -12.42 -13.67 -1.66
CA ARG A 212 -11.15 -13.70 -2.41
C ARG A 212 -10.63 -15.11 -2.67
N LEU A 213 -10.66 -16.01 -1.67
CA LEU A 213 -10.16 -17.37 -1.83
C LEU A 213 -11.24 -18.36 -2.31
N GLY A 214 -12.52 -18.07 -2.09
CA GLY A 214 -13.62 -18.93 -2.50
C GLY A 214 -13.96 -18.87 -3.98
N TRP A 215 -13.41 -17.92 -4.74
CA TRP A 215 -13.66 -17.69 -6.16
C TRP A 215 -12.38 -17.74 -7.03
N SER A 216 -11.24 -18.03 -6.43
CA SER A 216 -9.94 -18.15 -7.09
C SER A 216 -9.66 -19.57 -7.60
#